data_ec5528fad9e0958509863ad9e7b3cfef
#
_entry.id   ec5528fad9e0958509863ad9e7b3cfef
#
_cell.length_a   1.000
_cell.length_b   1.000
_cell.length_c   1.000
_cell.angle_alpha   90.00
_cell.angle_beta   90.00
_cell.angle_gamma   90.00
#
_symmetry.space_group_name_H-M   'P 1'
#
loop_
_entity.id
_entity.type
_entity.pdbx_description
1 polymer ?
#
loop_
_entity_poly.entity_id
_entity_poly.type
_entity_poly.pdbx_seq_one_letter_code
_entity_poly.pdbx_strand_id
1 'polypeptide(L)'
;MKKVFAVSVVAAACVFAANAGAEEGKSGFYLTGKAGASVVSLSDQRFLSGDEEETSKYKGGDNHDTVFSGGIAAGYDFYPQFSIPVRTELEFYARGKADSKYNVDKDSWSGGYWRDDLKNEVSVNTLMLNAYYDFRNDSAFTPWISAGIGYARIHQKTTGISTWDYEYGSSGRESLSRSGSADNFAWSLGAGIRYDVTPDIALDLSYRYLDAGDSSVSYKDEWGDKYKSEVDVKSHDILLGVT
;
A
#
# COMPACT_ATOMS: atom_id res chain seq x y z
N MET A 1 -15.08 17.74 -1.00
CA MET A 1 -16.14 16.74 -0.71
C MET A 1 -15.65 15.26 -0.86
N LYS A 2 -14.34 14.97 -0.73
CA LYS A 2 -13.80 13.57 -0.86
C LYS A 2 -13.38 12.92 0.48
N LYS A 3 -13.63 13.61 1.62
CA LYS A 3 -13.16 13.12 2.94
C LYS A 3 -14.25 12.40 3.78
N VAL A 4 -15.47 12.31 3.29
CA VAL A 4 -16.60 11.76 4.08
C VAL A 4 -16.82 10.25 3.85
N PHE A 5 -16.30 9.68 2.74
CA PHE A 5 -16.54 8.27 2.41
C PHE A 5 -15.74 7.25 3.26
N ALA A 6 -14.59 7.66 3.81
CA ALA A 6 -13.74 6.75 4.57
C ALA A 6 -14.28 6.42 5.97
N VAL A 7 -14.98 7.38 6.61
CA VAL A 7 -15.58 7.19 7.95
C VAL A 7 -16.79 6.25 7.89
N SER A 8 -17.50 6.23 6.75
CA SER A 8 -18.72 5.42 6.59
C SER A 8 -18.43 3.92 6.44
N VAL A 9 -17.27 3.53 5.92
CA VAL A 9 -16.88 2.12 5.75
C VAL A 9 -16.48 1.49 7.08
N VAL A 10 -15.81 2.23 7.95
CA VAL A 10 -15.45 1.77 9.30
C VAL A 10 -16.70 1.59 10.16
N ALA A 11 -17.66 2.54 10.07
CA ALA A 11 -18.92 2.45 10.80
C ALA A 11 -19.81 1.27 10.32
N ALA A 12 -19.79 0.95 9.02
CA ALA A 12 -20.52 -0.19 8.47
C ALA A 12 -19.94 -1.54 8.90
N ALA A 13 -18.61 -1.66 9.01
CA ALA A 13 -17.95 -2.88 9.50
C ALA A 13 -18.32 -3.17 10.98
N CYS A 14 -18.42 -2.13 11.82
CA CYS A 14 -18.83 -2.27 13.22
C CYS A 14 -20.30 -2.76 13.38
N VAL A 15 -21.20 -2.39 12.45
CA VAL A 15 -22.61 -2.82 12.51
C VAL A 15 -22.79 -4.29 12.10
N PHE A 16 -21.95 -4.83 11.23
CA PHE A 16 -21.99 -6.25 10.84
C PHE A 16 -21.41 -7.17 11.92
N ALA A 17 -20.42 -6.73 12.69
CA ALA A 17 -19.83 -7.49 13.78
C ALA A 17 -20.82 -7.72 14.95
N ALA A 18 -21.72 -6.75 15.20
CA ALA A 18 -22.67 -6.82 16.30
C ALA A 18 -23.79 -7.88 16.13
N ASN A 19 -23.97 -8.42 14.92
CA ASN A 19 -25.04 -9.41 14.65
C ASN A 19 -24.55 -10.85 14.42
N ALA A 20 -23.23 -11.11 14.50
CA ALA A 20 -22.67 -12.43 14.20
C ALA A 20 -22.45 -13.33 15.43
N GLY A 21 -22.79 -12.90 16.63
CA GLY A 21 -22.43 -13.59 17.83
C GLY A 21 -23.58 -13.83 18.80
N ALA A 22 -24.44 -14.79 18.57
CA ALA A 22 -25.37 -15.23 19.58
C ALA A 22 -25.59 -16.75 19.52
N GLU A 23 -24.60 -17.51 20.02
CA GLU A 23 -24.85 -18.83 20.59
C GLU A 23 -23.87 -19.09 21.74
N GLU A 24 -24.39 -19.68 22.83
CA GLU A 24 -23.66 -19.97 24.06
C GLU A 24 -22.59 -21.05 23.84
N GLY A 25 -21.44 -20.60 23.43
CA GLY A 25 -20.19 -21.32 23.30
C GLY A 25 -19.21 -20.38 22.66
N LYS A 26 -18.20 -19.90 23.43
CA LYS A 26 -17.22 -18.94 22.95
C LYS A 26 -16.66 -19.37 21.60
N SER A 27 -17.28 -18.90 20.52
CA SER A 27 -16.78 -19.09 19.17
C SER A 27 -15.45 -18.36 19.06
N GLY A 28 -14.42 -19.03 18.52
CA GLY A 28 -13.15 -18.38 18.22
C GLY A 28 -13.22 -17.48 16.99
N PHE A 29 -14.31 -17.47 16.23
CA PHE A 29 -14.46 -16.61 15.03
C PHE A 29 -14.68 -15.15 15.40
N TYR A 30 -14.03 -14.27 14.66
CA TYR A 30 -14.16 -12.83 14.80
C TYR A 30 -14.01 -12.08 13.47
N LEU A 31 -14.49 -10.85 13.45
CA LEU A 31 -14.31 -9.91 12.33
C LEU A 31 -13.60 -8.67 12.83
N THR A 32 -12.70 -8.12 12.03
CA THR A 32 -11.95 -6.90 12.35
C THR A 32 -12.07 -5.88 11.22
N GLY A 33 -12.41 -4.65 11.57
CA GLY A 33 -12.23 -3.49 10.70
C GLY A 33 -10.94 -2.77 11.07
N LYS A 34 -10.11 -2.43 10.08
CA LYS A 34 -8.81 -1.76 10.28
C LYS A 34 -8.75 -0.47 9.47
N ALA A 35 -8.20 0.59 10.06
CA ALA A 35 -7.92 1.85 9.38
C ALA A 35 -6.64 2.47 9.91
N GLY A 36 -5.94 3.25 9.09
CA GLY A 36 -4.70 3.87 9.53
C GLY A 36 -4.00 4.67 8.47
N ALA A 37 -2.75 4.97 8.75
CA ALA A 37 -1.82 5.63 7.84
C ALA A 37 -0.73 4.65 7.41
N SER A 38 -0.45 4.64 6.13
CA SER A 38 0.61 3.84 5.52
C SER A 38 1.65 4.78 4.92
N VAL A 39 2.89 4.67 5.37
CA VAL A 39 4.05 5.30 4.71
C VAL A 39 4.51 4.33 3.63
N VAL A 40 4.14 4.61 2.39
CA VAL A 40 4.53 3.81 1.24
C VAL A 40 5.87 4.30 0.74
N SER A 41 6.84 3.39 0.71
CA SER A 41 8.19 3.62 0.20
C SER A 41 8.27 3.11 -1.24
N LEU A 42 8.64 4.00 -2.15
CA LEU A 42 8.90 3.72 -3.55
C LEU A 42 10.41 3.80 -3.74
N SER A 43 11.07 2.66 -3.78
CA SER A 43 12.53 2.55 -3.89
C SER A 43 12.97 1.92 -5.22
N ASP A 44 14.27 1.94 -5.48
CA ASP A 44 14.87 1.41 -6.70
C ASP A 44 14.16 1.83 -8.00
N GLN A 45 13.63 3.08 -8.01
CA GLN A 45 12.95 3.61 -9.17
C GLN A 45 13.89 3.69 -10.36
N ARG A 46 13.52 3.04 -11.47
CA ARG A 46 14.31 2.99 -12.70
C ARG A 46 13.41 3.31 -13.88
N PHE A 47 13.93 4.14 -14.77
CA PHE A 47 13.33 4.37 -16.07
C PHE A 47 14.34 3.95 -17.14
N LEU A 48 13.90 3.06 -18.00
CA LEU A 48 14.68 2.54 -19.12
C LEU A 48 14.05 3.09 -20.40
N SER A 49 14.88 3.69 -21.26
CA SER A 49 14.48 4.22 -22.55
C SER A 49 15.51 3.82 -23.59
N GLY A 50 15.10 3.28 -24.72
CA GLY A 50 15.99 2.94 -25.79
C GLY A 50 15.45 1.90 -26.77
N ASP A 51 16.19 1.70 -27.83
CA ASP A 51 15.93 0.69 -28.84
C ASP A 51 16.59 -0.66 -28.50
N GLU A 52 16.69 -1.55 -29.49
CA GLU A 52 17.31 -2.89 -29.29
C GLU A 52 18.83 -2.85 -29.16
N GLU A 53 19.49 -1.75 -29.58
CA GLU A 53 20.93 -1.62 -29.60
C GLU A 53 21.48 -0.76 -28.44
N GLU A 54 20.71 0.25 -27.98
CA GLU A 54 21.17 1.18 -26.93
C GLU A 54 20.06 1.53 -25.96
N THR A 55 20.25 1.24 -24.67
CA THR A 55 19.28 1.52 -23.61
C THR A 55 19.86 2.50 -22.59
N SER A 56 19.26 3.69 -22.52
CA SER A 56 19.55 4.67 -21.47
C SER A 56 18.82 4.30 -20.18
N LYS A 57 19.51 4.43 -19.04
CA LYS A 57 18.99 4.10 -17.73
C LYS A 57 19.04 5.30 -16.79
N TYR A 58 17.86 5.75 -16.37
CA TYR A 58 17.71 6.80 -15.38
C TYR A 58 17.28 6.23 -14.05
N LYS A 59 17.89 6.69 -12.95
CA LYS A 59 17.53 6.29 -11.59
C LYS A 59 16.74 7.41 -10.93
N GLY A 60 15.54 7.10 -10.45
CA GLY A 60 14.81 7.93 -9.49
C GLY A 60 15.39 7.71 -8.09
N GLY A 61 15.24 8.72 -7.22
CA GLY A 61 15.56 8.57 -5.81
C GLY A 61 14.49 7.77 -5.06
N ASP A 62 14.80 7.38 -3.82
CA ASP A 62 13.81 6.82 -2.91
C ASP A 62 12.82 7.90 -2.50
N ASN A 63 11.54 7.59 -2.60
CA ASN A 63 10.46 8.47 -2.22
C ASN A 63 9.53 7.77 -1.22
N HIS A 64 9.03 8.56 -0.28
CA HIS A 64 8.07 8.10 0.72
C HIS A 64 6.84 9.00 0.63
N ASP A 65 5.67 8.39 0.63
CA ASP A 65 4.41 9.13 0.70
C ASP A 65 3.51 8.51 1.76
N THR A 66 2.82 9.37 2.52
CA THR A 66 1.92 8.94 3.58
C THR A 66 0.50 8.97 3.07
N VAL A 67 -0.13 7.82 3.03
CA VAL A 67 -1.48 7.65 2.51
C VAL A 67 -2.41 7.10 3.57
N PHE A 68 -3.69 7.42 3.47
CA PHE A 68 -4.72 6.75 4.26
C PHE A 68 -4.91 5.33 3.76
N SER A 69 -5.17 4.40 4.69
CA SER A 69 -5.35 3.00 4.38
C SER A 69 -6.41 2.35 5.26
N GLY A 70 -6.99 1.26 4.79
CA GLY A 70 -8.00 0.54 5.55
C GLY A 70 -8.32 -0.82 4.96
N GLY A 71 -8.92 -1.68 5.79
CA GLY A 71 -9.26 -3.03 5.40
C GLY A 71 -10.18 -3.72 6.37
N ILE A 72 -10.51 -4.94 6.02
CA ILE A 72 -11.33 -5.87 6.81
C ILE A 72 -10.65 -7.22 6.90
N ALA A 73 -10.86 -7.91 8.02
CA ALA A 73 -10.35 -9.26 8.22
C ALA A 73 -11.40 -10.14 8.87
N ALA A 74 -11.36 -11.43 8.52
CA ALA A 74 -12.07 -12.49 9.24
C ALA A 74 -11.02 -13.42 9.86
N GLY A 75 -11.18 -13.72 11.14
CA GLY A 75 -10.18 -14.45 11.88
C GLY A 75 -10.76 -15.53 12.80
N TYR A 76 -9.84 -16.30 13.34
CA TYR A 76 -10.11 -17.31 14.34
C TYR A 76 -9.09 -17.23 15.47
N ASP A 77 -9.60 -17.07 16.71
CA ASP A 77 -8.82 -17.14 17.95
C ASP A 77 -8.86 -18.58 18.50
N PHE A 78 -7.71 -19.21 18.57
CA PHE A 78 -7.60 -20.59 19.08
C PHE A 78 -7.62 -20.68 20.61
N TYR A 79 -7.51 -19.54 21.30
CA TYR A 79 -7.42 -19.54 22.76
C TYR A 79 -8.71 -20.00 23.47
N PRO A 80 -9.92 -19.56 23.08
CA PRO A 80 -11.12 -19.92 23.79
C PRO A 80 -11.42 -21.42 23.83
N GLN A 81 -11.05 -22.15 22.76
CA GLN A 81 -11.35 -23.59 22.66
C GLN A 81 -10.14 -24.47 22.98
N PHE A 82 -8.93 -24.01 22.68
CA PHE A 82 -7.73 -24.84 22.73
C PHE A 82 -6.67 -24.35 23.71
N SER A 83 -6.86 -23.17 24.34
CA SER A 83 -5.87 -22.48 25.18
C SER A 83 -4.54 -22.22 24.47
N ILE A 84 -4.57 -22.10 23.12
CA ILE A 84 -3.42 -21.78 22.29
C ILE A 84 -3.43 -20.27 22.03
N PRO A 85 -2.40 -19.51 22.43
CA PRO A 85 -2.37 -18.06 22.31
C PRO A 85 -2.03 -17.59 20.87
N VAL A 86 -2.75 -18.14 19.90
CA VAL A 86 -2.57 -17.88 18.47
C VAL A 86 -3.90 -17.47 17.87
N ARG A 87 -3.85 -16.46 16.99
CA ARG A 87 -4.96 -16.07 16.11
C ARG A 87 -4.52 -16.14 14.67
N THR A 88 -5.45 -16.44 13.77
CA THR A 88 -5.23 -16.34 12.32
C THR A 88 -6.27 -15.44 11.69
N GLU A 89 -5.89 -14.71 10.66
CA GLU A 89 -6.78 -13.79 9.92
C GLU A 89 -6.56 -13.91 8.42
N LEU A 90 -7.65 -13.95 7.67
CA LEU A 90 -7.66 -13.62 6.25
C LEU A 90 -8.06 -12.14 6.14
N GLU A 91 -7.14 -11.31 5.63
CA GLU A 91 -7.27 -9.85 5.58
C GLU A 91 -7.26 -9.35 4.14
N PHE A 92 -8.23 -8.52 3.78
CA PHE A 92 -8.15 -7.63 2.62
C PHE A 92 -7.83 -6.21 3.09
N TYR A 93 -6.79 -5.61 2.53
CA TYR A 93 -6.33 -4.28 2.91
C TYR A 93 -5.98 -3.43 1.70
N ALA A 94 -6.47 -2.19 1.67
CA ALA A 94 -6.25 -1.23 0.59
C ALA A 94 -5.50 0.00 1.09
N ARG A 95 -4.51 0.45 0.31
CA ARG A 95 -3.74 1.67 0.53
C ARG A 95 -4.07 2.69 -0.53
N GLY A 96 -4.17 3.96 -0.11
CA GLY A 96 -4.35 5.09 -1.01
C GLY A 96 -3.19 5.20 -2.00
N LYS A 97 -3.30 6.17 -2.90
CA LYS A 97 -2.27 6.42 -3.91
C LYS A 97 -1.09 7.13 -3.29
N ALA A 98 0.09 6.54 -3.43
CA ALA A 98 1.37 7.15 -3.15
C ALA A 98 1.93 7.79 -4.42
N ASP A 99 2.38 9.02 -4.33
CA ASP A 99 2.91 9.80 -5.43
C ASP A 99 4.42 9.96 -5.32
N SER A 100 5.10 9.81 -6.45
CA SER A 100 6.52 10.12 -6.58
C SER A 100 6.75 10.92 -7.85
N LYS A 101 7.61 11.95 -7.77
CA LYS A 101 8.02 12.75 -8.91
C LYS A 101 9.53 12.94 -8.90
N TYR A 102 10.16 12.67 -10.03
CA TYR A 102 11.59 12.95 -10.22
C TYR A 102 11.88 13.48 -11.62
N ASN A 103 13.00 14.22 -11.73
CA ASN A 103 13.48 14.74 -12.99
C ASN A 103 14.27 13.65 -13.72
N VAL A 104 13.96 13.43 -14.99
CA VAL A 104 14.65 12.47 -15.86
C VAL A 104 15.79 13.17 -16.55
N ASP A 105 15.49 14.31 -17.17
CA ASP A 105 16.47 15.10 -17.89
C ASP A 105 16.06 16.59 -17.94
N LYS A 106 17.02 17.48 -18.08
CA LYS A 106 16.80 18.93 -18.23
C LYS A 106 18.01 19.60 -18.82
N ASP A 107 17.77 20.63 -19.61
CA ASP A 107 18.81 21.56 -20.08
C ASP A 107 18.30 23.00 -20.05
N SER A 108 19.21 23.95 -19.89
CA SER A 108 18.89 25.37 -19.90
C SER A 108 20.06 26.16 -20.50
N TRP A 109 19.75 27.11 -21.35
CA TRP A 109 20.70 28.00 -22.01
C TRP A 109 20.12 29.43 -22.08
N SER A 110 20.89 30.36 -22.60
CA SER A 110 20.46 31.78 -22.67
C SER A 110 19.20 32.05 -23.49
N GLY A 111 18.77 31.11 -24.31
CA GLY A 111 17.58 31.19 -25.16
C GLY A 111 16.40 30.31 -24.77
N GLY A 112 16.43 29.69 -23.57
CA GLY A 112 15.32 28.87 -23.11
C GLY A 112 15.71 27.70 -22.20
N TYR A 113 14.73 26.85 -21.90
CA TYR A 113 14.96 25.61 -21.19
C TYR A 113 14.01 24.52 -21.67
N TRP A 114 14.39 23.26 -21.42
CA TRP A 114 13.50 22.15 -21.46
C TRP A 114 13.73 21.23 -20.24
N ARG A 115 12.70 20.51 -19.87
CA ARG A 115 12.71 19.65 -18.71
C ARG A 115 11.74 18.49 -18.87
N ASP A 116 12.23 17.29 -18.62
CA ASP A 116 11.46 16.05 -18.56
C ASP A 116 11.36 15.55 -17.15
N ASP A 117 10.13 15.46 -16.65
CA ASP A 117 9.80 14.94 -15.34
C ASP A 117 8.99 13.65 -15.48
N LEU A 118 9.20 12.72 -14.57
CA LEU A 118 8.40 11.51 -14.45
C LEU A 118 7.62 11.53 -13.14
N LYS A 119 6.32 11.28 -13.23
CA LYS A 119 5.44 11.11 -12.06
C LYS A 119 4.94 9.68 -12.02
N ASN A 120 5.18 8.99 -10.89
CA ASN A 120 4.60 7.70 -10.56
C ASN A 120 3.51 7.86 -9.51
N GLU A 121 2.35 7.27 -9.76
CA GLU A 121 1.25 7.11 -8.80
C GLU A 121 1.07 5.61 -8.57
N VAL A 122 1.23 5.17 -7.33
CA VAL A 122 1.17 3.74 -6.96
C VAL A 122 0.10 3.53 -5.91
N SER A 123 -0.77 2.55 -6.11
CA SER A 123 -1.70 2.06 -5.08
C SER A 123 -1.54 0.56 -4.89
N VAL A 124 -1.71 0.09 -3.65
CA VAL A 124 -1.45 -1.30 -3.26
C VAL A 124 -2.67 -1.87 -2.53
N ASN A 125 -3.20 -2.94 -3.07
CA ASN A 125 -4.21 -3.76 -2.42
C ASN A 125 -3.60 -5.11 -2.07
N THR A 126 -3.89 -5.64 -0.88
CA THR A 126 -3.35 -6.92 -0.43
C THR A 126 -4.44 -7.85 0.06
N LEU A 127 -4.26 -9.14 -0.20
CA LEU A 127 -5.00 -10.23 0.42
C LEU A 127 -3.99 -11.10 1.17
N MET A 128 -4.05 -11.08 2.51
CA MET A 128 -3.03 -11.66 3.37
C MET A 128 -3.64 -12.71 4.30
N LEU A 129 -2.90 -13.79 4.51
CA LEU A 129 -3.11 -14.72 5.61
C LEU A 129 -2.10 -14.35 6.71
N ASN A 130 -2.60 -13.87 7.83
CA ASN A 130 -1.79 -13.43 8.97
C ASN A 130 -1.94 -14.43 10.13
N ALA A 131 -0.85 -14.67 10.84
CA ALA A 131 -0.82 -15.37 12.11
C ALA A 131 -0.31 -14.43 13.19
N TYR A 132 -0.96 -14.46 14.33
CA TYR A 132 -0.65 -13.65 15.51
C TYR A 132 -0.30 -14.55 16.68
N TYR A 133 0.70 -14.15 17.45
CA TYR A 133 0.98 -14.74 18.75
C TYR A 133 0.70 -13.70 19.84
N ASP A 134 -0.27 -14.00 20.71
CA ASP A 134 -0.73 -13.13 21.78
C ASP A 134 0.01 -13.44 23.08
N PHE A 135 0.71 -12.44 23.64
CA PHE A 135 1.33 -12.52 24.96
C PHE A 135 0.27 -12.29 26.04
N ARG A 136 -0.58 -13.27 26.23
CA ARG A 136 -1.70 -13.21 27.17
C ARG A 136 -1.24 -13.05 28.62
N ASN A 137 -1.96 -12.21 29.35
CA ASN A 137 -1.72 -11.89 30.75
C ASN A 137 -3.06 -11.55 31.43
N ASP A 138 -3.03 -11.27 32.74
CA ASP A 138 -4.24 -10.99 33.54
C ASP A 138 -4.77 -9.54 33.39
N SER A 139 -4.22 -8.74 32.49
CA SER A 139 -4.68 -7.38 32.22
C SER A 139 -5.58 -7.33 30.98
N ALA A 140 -6.30 -6.22 30.80
CA ALA A 140 -7.07 -5.94 29.59
C ALA A 140 -6.19 -5.67 28.35
N PHE A 141 -4.86 -5.54 28.52
CA PHE A 141 -3.93 -5.28 27.44
C PHE A 141 -3.16 -6.54 27.08
N THR A 142 -3.29 -6.97 25.83
CA THR A 142 -2.58 -8.12 25.29
C THR A 142 -1.61 -7.68 24.19
N PRO A 143 -0.32 -7.61 24.46
CA PRO A 143 0.68 -7.42 23.41
C PRO A 143 0.69 -8.63 22.46
N TRP A 144 1.04 -8.38 21.20
CA TRP A 144 1.13 -9.45 20.20
C TRP A 144 2.17 -9.13 19.12
N ILE A 145 2.63 -10.19 18.45
CA ILE A 145 3.43 -10.11 17.24
C ILE A 145 2.71 -10.87 16.12
N SER A 146 2.97 -10.50 14.89
CA SER A 146 2.38 -11.19 13.73
C SER A 146 3.36 -11.36 12.58
N ALA A 147 3.08 -12.39 11.78
CA ALA A 147 3.67 -12.59 10.48
C ALA A 147 2.55 -12.92 9.48
N GLY A 148 2.68 -12.43 8.26
CA GLY A 148 1.71 -12.66 7.20
C GLY A 148 2.37 -12.95 5.86
N ILE A 149 1.68 -13.74 5.06
CA ILE A 149 2.00 -14.01 3.67
C ILE A 149 0.77 -13.84 2.82
N GLY A 150 0.93 -13.49 1.56
CA GLY A 150 -0.23 -13.32 0.70
C GLY A 150 0.11 -12.76 -0.67
N TYR A 151 -0.86 -12.09 -1.20
CA TYR A 151 -0.89 -11.55 -2.54
C TYR A 151 -1.05 -10.03 -2.49
N ALA A 152 -0.20 -9.33 -3.23
CA ALA A 152 -0.29 -7.89 -3.44
C ALA A 152 -0.60 -7.59 -4.90
N ARG A 153 -1.61 -6.76 -5.12
CA ARG A 153 -1.88 -6.15 -6.41
C ARG A 153 -1.47 -4.71 -6.38
N ILE A 154 -0.43 -4.39 -7.13
CA ILE A 154 0.11 -3.04 -7.29
C ILE A 154 -0.47 -2.47 -8.58
N HIS A 155 -1.09 -1.30 -8.50
CA HIS A 155 -1.49 -0.54 -9.67
C HIS A 155 -0.61 0.70 -9.77
N GLN A 156 0.17 0.77 -10.85
CA GLN A 156 1.10 1.87 -11.13
C GLN A 156 0.59 2.66 -12.34
N LYS A 157 0.61 3.99 -12.20
CA LYS A 157 0.42 4.93 -13.31
C LYS A 157 1.65 5.81 -13.41
N THR A 158 2.33 5.75 -14.55
CA THR A 158 3.48 6.59 -14.87
C THR A 158 3.05 7.68 -15.84
N THR A 159 3.41 8.93 -15.55
CA THR A 159 3.15 10.10 -16.40
C THR A 159 4.48 10.79 -16.69
N GLY A 160 4.89 10.77 -17.95
CA GLY A 160 5.95 11.62 -18.46
C GLY A 160 5.41 13.03 -18.70
N ILE A 161 6.17 14.04 -18.32
CA ILE A 161 5.80 15.46 -18.46
C ILE A 161 6.99 16.19 -19.05
N SER A 162 6.85 16.62 -20.31
CA SER A 162 7.83 17.45 -21.00
C SER A 162 7.39 18.90 -20.93
N THR A 163 8.29 19.79 -20.50
CA THR A 163 8.05 21.23 -20.40
C THR A 163 9.18 21.97 -21.11
N TRP A 164 8.85 22.92 -21.96
CA TRP A 164 9.82 23.73 -22.68
C TRP A 164 9.40 25.22 -22.74
N ASP A 165 10.39 26.07 -22.78
CA ASP A 165 10.21 27.51 -22.98
C ASP A 165 11.42 28.06 -23.75
N TYR A 166 11.16 28.61 -24.93
CA TYR A 166 12.19 29.18 -25.83
C TYR A 166 11.97 30.69 -25.99
N GLU A 167 13.00 31.49 -25.75
CA GLU A 167 12.96 32.96 -25.73
C GLU A 167 12.38 33.57 -27.02
N TYR A 168 12.60 32.90 -28.17
CA TYR A 168 12.11 33.36 -29.49
C TYR A 168 11.21 32.32 -30.16
N GLY A 169 10.60 31.45 -29.39
CA GLY A 169 9.80 30.34 -29.90
C GLY A 169 8.52 30.12 -29.13
N SER A 170 8.09 28.89 -29.12
CA SER A 170 6.91 28.45 -28.36
C SER A 170 7.31 27.93 -26.99
N SER A 171 6.50 28.25 -25.98
CA SER A 171 6.50 27.53 -24.70
C SER A 171 5.37 26.53 -24.69
N GLY A 172 5.58 25.41 -24.01
CA GLY A 172 4.56 24.38 -23.92
C GLY A 172 4.82 23.35 -22.86
N ARG A 173 3.80 22.52 -22.66
CA ARG A 173 3.85 21.37 -21.76
C ARG A 173 3.03 20.26 -22.37
N GLU A 174 3.65 19.09 -22.48
CA GLU A 174 2.99 17.85 -22.89
C GLU A 174 3.05 16.83 -21.77
N SER A 175 2.09 15.89 -21.76
CA SER A 175 2.11 14.79 -20.83
C SER A 175 1.55 13.53 -21.46
N LEU A 176 2.25 12.42 -21.24
CA LEU A 176 1.84 11.10 -21.67
C LEU A 176 1.73 10.20 -20.44
N SER A 177 0.57 9.58 -20.26
CA SER A 177 0.33 8.65 -19.15
C SER A 177 0.19 7.22 -19.64
N ARG A 178 0.78 6.30 -18.89
CA ARG A 178 0.60 4.86 -19.05
C ARG A 178 0.34 4.24 -17.68
N SER A 179 -0.45 3.17 -17.66
CA SER A 179 -0.75 2.44 -16.43
C SER A 179 -0.60 0.93 -16.63
N GLY A 180 -0.21 0.27 -15.57
CA GLY A 180 -0.08 -1.18 -15.48
C GLY A 180 -0.44 -1.68 -14.10
N SER A 181 -0.59 -2.98 -13.97
CA SER A 181 -0.76 -3.65 -12.69
C SER A 181 0.20 -4.81 -12.61
N ALA A 182 0.79 -5.00 -11.44
CA ALA A 182 1.62 -6.15 -11.09
C ALA A 182 0.95 -6.92 -9.96
N ASP A 183 1.09 -8.23 -10.02
CA ASP A 183 0.54 -9.16 -9.07
C ASP A 183 1.71 -9.93 -8.45
N ASN A 184 1.95 -9.74 -7.14
CA ASN A 184 3.14 -10.22 -6.47
C ASN A 184 2.80 -11.07 -5.24
N PHE A 185 3.74 -11.93 -4.86
CA PHE A 185 3.80 -12.44 -3.51
C PHE A 185 4.14 -11.30 -2.55
N ALA A 186 3.45 -11.24 -1.40
CA ALA A 186 3.70 -10.27 -0.37
C ALA A 186 3.93 -10.95 0.97
N TRP A 187 4.73 -10.32 1.83
CA TRP A 187 4.89 -10.76 3.21
C TRP A 187 4.90 -9.57 4.16
N SER A 188 4.54 -9.82 5.41
CA SER A 188 4.48 -8.78 6.43
C SER A 188 4.94 -9.27 7.79
N LEU A 189 5.46 -8.34 8.59
CA LEU A 189 5.71 -8.52 10.02
C LEU A 189 5.04 -7.39 10.78
N GLY A 190 4.46 -7.71 11.92
CA GLY A 190 3.77 -6.72 12.74
C GLY A 190 3.91 -6.95 14.23
N ALA A 191 3.63 -5.91 14.99
CA ALA A 191 3.51 -5.96 16.42
C ALA A 191 2.46 -4.94 16.88
N GLY A 192 1.79 -5.21 18.00
CA GLY A 192 0.77 -4.32 18.50
C GLY A 192 0.31 -4.68 19.89
N ILE A 193 -0.70 -3.93 20.31
CA ILE A 193 -1.38 -4.13 21.58
C ILE A 193 -2.88 -4.17 21.31
N ARG A 194 -3.52 -5.22 21.80
CA ARG A 194 -4.96 -5.37 21.85
C ARG A 194 -5.45 -4.94 23.22
N TYR A 195 -6.54 -4.17 23.23
CA TYR A 195 -7.27 -3.77 24.43
C TYR A 195 -8.69 -4.31 24.39
N ASP A 196 -9.03 -5.22 25.28
CA ASP A 196 -10.36 -5.80 25.39
C ASP A 196 -11.28 -4.81 26.12
N VAL A 197 -12.16 -4.12 25.36
CA VAL A 197 -13.12 -3.14 25.87
C VAL A 197 -14.28 -3.87 26.55
N THR A 198 -14.74 -4.93 25.93
CA THR A 198 -15.79 -5.84 26.44
C THR A 198 -15.40 -7.27 26.08
N PRO A 199 -16.13 -8.31 26.57
CA PRO A 199 -15.89 -9.68 26.11
C PRO A 199 -16.01 -9.90 24.59
N ASP A 200 -16.74 -8.99 23.91
CA ASP A 200 -17.06 -9.12 22.48
C ASP A 200 -16.44 -8.01 21.62
N ILE A 201 -15.80 -7.01 22.22
CA ILE A 201 -15.21 -5.87 21.49
C ILE A 201 -13.80 -5.61 21.98
N ALA A 202 -12.87 -5.63 21.04
CA ALA A 202 -11.49 -5.25 21.29
C ALA A 202 -10.99 -4.17 20.32
N LEU A 203 -10.07 -3.35 20.80
CA LEU A 203 -9.34 -2.36 20.02
C LEU A 203 -7.90 -2.81 19.86
N ASP A 204 -7.37 -2.69 18.66
CA ASP A 204 -5.99 -3.00 18.34
C ASP A 204 -5.26 -1.74 17.86
N LEU A 205 -4.11 -1.44 18.45
CA LEU A 205 -3.14 -0.48 17.92
C LEU A 205 -1.91 -1.25 17.46
N SER A 206 -1.52 -1.06 16.22
CA SER A 206 -0.44 -1.86 15.64
C SER A 206 0.45 -1.10 14.67
N TYR A 207 1.67 -1.60 14.56
CA TYR A 207 2.61 -1.30 13.51
C TYR A 207 2.82 -2.55 12.64
N ARG A 208 2.87 -2.35 11.32
CA ARG A 208 3.14 -3.41 10.35
C ARG A 208 4.14 -2.94 9.30
N TYR A 209 5.14 -3.75 9.03
CA TYR A 209 5.96 -3.68 7.84
C TYR A 209 5.38 -4.63 6.79
N LEU A 210 5.25 -4.15 5.56
CA LEU A 210 4.84 -4.93 4.38
C LEU A 210 5.89 -4.78 3.29
N ASP A 211 6.25 -5.88 2.67
CA ASP A 211 6.95 -5.93 1.39
C ASP A 211 5.95 -6.47 0.34
N ALA A 212 5.61 -5.61 -0.62
CA ALA A 212 4.65 -5.92 -1.68
C ALA A 212 5.32 -6.30 -3.01
N GLY A 213 6.66 -6.38 -3.01
CA GLY A 213 7.44 -6.66 -4.21
C GLY A 213 7.53 -5.47 -5.17
N ASP A 214 7.86 -5.75 -6.41
CA ASP A 214 8.13 -4.76 -7.44
C ASP A 214 6.98 -4.60 -8.43
N SER A 215 6.92 -3.45 -9.07
CA SER A 215 5.99 -3.16 -10.16
C SER A 215 6.73 -2.58 -11.35
N SER A 216 6.24 -2.88 -12.55
CA SER A 216 6.77 -2.28 -13.77
C SER A 216 5.66 -1.93 -14.76
N VAL A 217 5.85 -0.81 -15.44
CA VAL A 217 5.02 -0.38 -16.58
C VAL A 217 5.91 -0.26 -17.81
N SER A 218 5.58 -0.98 -18.86
CA SER A 218 6.32 -0.96 -20.12
C SER A 218 5.41 -0.55 -21.27
N TYR A 219 5.96 0.20 -22.22
CA TYR A 219 5.29 0.51 -23.48
C TYR A 219 6.32 0.68 -24.59
N LYS A 220 5.83 0.57 -25.84
CA LYS A 220 6.60 0.93 -27.04
C LYS A 220 5.96 2.16 -27.66
N ASP A 221 6.78 3.04 -28.20
CA ASP A 221 6.28 4.14 -29.02
C ASP A 221 6.05 3.73 -30.48
N GLU A 222 5.64 4.68 -31.31
CA GLU A 222 5.39 4.47 -32.75
C GLU A 222 6.68 4.19 -33.55
N TRP A 223 7.83 4.53 -33.00
CA TRP A 223 9.16 4.33 -33.59
C TRP A 223 9.79 2.99 -33.21
N GLY A 224 9.15 2.26 -32.27
CA GLY A 224 9.59 0.97 -31.78
C GLY A 224 10.44 1.01 -30.52
N ASP A 225 10.74 2.21 -30.00
CA ASP A 225 11.50 2.38 -28.77
C ASP A 225 10.74 1.82 -27.56
N LYS A 226 11.47 1.13 -26.72
CA LYS A 226 10.95 0.50 -25.50
C LYS A 226 11.18 1.40 -24.29
N TYR A 227 10.13 1.62 -23.56
CA TYR A 227 10.16 2.34 -22.28
C TYR A 227 9.68 1.45 -21.16
N LYS A 228 10.40 1.47 -20.03
CA LYS A 228 10.04 0.69 -18.85
C LYS A 228 10.28 1.52 -17.58
N SER A 229 9.26 1.63 -16.75
CA SER A 229 9.36 2.20 -15.41
C SER A 229 9.24 1.08 -14.39
N GLU A 230 10.22 0.94 -13.50
CA GLU A 230 10.26 -0.06 -12.42
C GLU A 230 10.28 0.62 -11.07
N VAL A 231 9.66 0.01 -10.06
CA VAL A 231 9.61 0.50 -8.69
C VAL A 231 9.40 -0.66 -7.72
N ASP A 232 10.20 -0.70 -6.64
CA ASP A 232 9.98 -1.58 -5.48
C ASP A 232 9.02 -0.90 -4.51
N VAL A 233 8.07 -1.66 -3.96
CA VAL A 233 7.00 -1.14 -3.12
C VAL A 233 7.01 -1.81 -1.75
N LYS A 234 7.27 -1.01 -0.73
CA LYS A 234 7.23 -1.39 0.68
C LYS A 234 6.32 -0.44 1.45
N SER A 235 5.82 -0.86 2.60
CA SER A 235 4.96 0.00 3.42
C SER A 235 5.23 -0.20 4.90
N HIS A 236 5.17 0.92 5.63
CA HIS A 236 5.14 0.96 7.09
C HIS A 236 3.76 1.48 7.50
N ASP A 237 2.95 0.64 8.12
CA ASP A 237 1.57 0.94 8.45
C ASP A 237 1.42 1.14 9.97
N ILE A 238 0.73 2.20 10.37
CA ILE A 238 0.21 2.39 11.74
C ILE A 238 -1.30 2.25 11.67
N LEU A 239 -1.84 1.27 12.38
CA LEU A 239 -3.22 0.81 12.23
C LEU A 239 -3.97 0.87 13.56
N LEU A 240 -5.23 1.27 13.47
CA LEU A 240 -6.24 1.04 14.49
C LEU A 240 -7.21 -0.02 13.99
N GLY A 241 -7.46 -1.03 14.79
CA GLY A 241 -8.41 -2.11 14.53
C GLY A 241 -9.56 -2.09 15.54
N VAL A 242 -10.73 -2.51 15.10
CA VAL A 242 -11.87 -2.83 15.94
C VAL A 242 -12.30 -4.25 15.60
N THR A 243 -12.29 -5.11 16.58
CA THR A 243 -12.67 -6.52 16.48
C THR A 243 -13.94 -6.75 17.26
#